data_43005c864070734b2fc39cf1acfca3b6
#
_entry.id   43005c864070734b2fc39cf1acfca3b6
#
_cell.length_a   1.000
_cell.length_b   1.000
_cell.length_c   1.000
_cell.angle_alpha   90.00
_cell.angle_beta   90.00
_cell.angle_gamma   90.00
#
_symmetry.space_group_name_H-M   'P 1'
#
loop_
_entity.id
_entity.type
_entity.pdbx_description
1 polymer ?
#
loop_
_entity_poly.entity_id
_entity_poly.type
_entity_poly.pdbx_seq_one_letter_code
_entity_poly.pdbx_strand_id
1 'polypeptide(L)'
;DSSTSRGLGDVYKRQGNNFVMAFGAYDKAVSWGQVGKVWLVSYLGNFVGCVVFSLIFVAAGASGTKEYFAGYIQNKLTIPVDQMFFRAVLCNFFVCLAVACGTKCKEEAAKFLMIVICISGFVISGFEHCIANMATFTTALFLVPGLSIGAMLKSMLIVTIGNIIGGAVLLALPLRKMSADK
;
A
#
# COMPACT_ATOMS: atom_id res chain seq x y z
N ASP A 1 21.71 -9.23 23.69
CA ASP A 1 21.17 -10.20 22.74
C ASP A 1 20.75 -9.53 21.43
N SER A 2 21.75 -9.36 20.53
CA SER A 2 21.63 -8.55 19.30
C SER A 2 20.90 -9.28 18.16
N SER A 3 20.55 -10.55 18.28
CA SER A 3 19.93 -11.36 17.24
C SER A 3 18.40 -11.21 17.21
N THR A 4 17.76 -11.08 18.36
CA THR A 4 16.31 -10.93 18.48
C THR A 4 15.84 -9.55 18.04
N SER A 5 16.64 -8.51 18.29
CA SER A 5 16.33 -7.14 17.85
C SER A 5 16.46 -6.97 16.32
N ARG A 6 17.33 -7.77 15.66
CA ARG A 6 17.43 -7.78 14.19
C ARG A 6 16.23 -8.43 13.54
N GLY A 7 15.67 -9.52 14.08
CA GLY A 7 14.51 -10.20 13.53
C GLY A 7 13.24 -9.35 13.56
N LEU A 8 12.96 -8.67 14.68
CA LEU A 8 11.82 -7.74 14.81
C LEU A 8 12.01 -6.50 13.91
N GLY A 9 13.21 -5.95 13.82
CA GLY A 9 13.53 -4.85 12.91
C GLY A 9 13.33 -5.21 11.43
N ASP A 10 13.57 -6.45 11.03
CA ASP A 10 13.35 -6.91 9.65
C ASP A 10 11.88 -7.10 9.30
N VAL A 11 11.03 -7.46 10.25
CA VAL A 11 9.57 -7.55 10.03
C VAL A 11 8.96 -6.16 9.83
N TYR A 12 9.35 -5.17 10.64
CA TYR A 12 8.91 -3.78 10.46
C TYR A 12 9.42 -3.13 9.18
N LYS A 13 10.63 -3.49 8.71
CA LYS A 13 11.19 -3.01 7.45
C LYS A 13 10.42 -3.48 6.21
N ARG A 14 9.61 -4.53 6.30
CA ARG A 14 8.84 -5.06 5.16
C ARG A 14 7.53 -4.32 4.87
N GLN A 15 6.99 -3.56 5.80
CA GLN A 15 5.67 -2.92 5.66
C GLN A 15 5.67 -1.59 4.90
N GLY A 16 6.79 -1.05 4.52
CA GLY A 16 6.90 0.20 3.74
C GLY A 16 7.89 0.05 2.59
N ASN A 17 7.83 -1.07 1.86
CA ASN A 17 8.79 -1.41 0.81
C ASN A 17 9.07 -0.27 -0.17
N ASN A 18 8.04 0.50 -0.57
CA ASN A 18 8.22 1.61 -1.49
C ASN A 18 9.08 2.72 -0.90
N PHE A 19 8.82 3.09 0.35
CA PHE A 19 9.55 4.12 1.07
C PHE A 19 10.96 3.67 1.46
N VAL A 20 11.06 2.53 2.16
CA VAL A 20 12.34 2.04 2.71
C VAL A 20 13.34 1.70 1.61
N MET A 21 12.88 1.03 0.57
CA MET A 21 13.74 0.65 -0.55
C MET A 21 14.16 1.87 -1.39
N ALA A 22 13.26 2.83 -1.62
CA ALA A 22 13.60 4.07 -2.32
C ALA A 22 14.59 4.91 -1.49
N PHE A 23 14.38 5.03 -0.18
CA PHE A 23 15.30 5.71 0.72
C PHE A 23 16.70 5.08 0.67
N GLY A 24 16.79 3.75 0.75
CA GLY A 24 18.05 3.02 0.62
C GLY A 24 18.74 3.21 -0.75
N ALA A 25 17.96 3.34 -1.83
CA ALA A 25 18.51 3.62 -3.16
C ALA A 25 19.04 5.06 -3.27
N TYR A 26 18.34 6.02 -2.68
CA TYR A 26 18.86 7.40 -2.61
C TYR A 26 20.13 7.53 -1.78
N ASP A 27 20.30 6.69 -0.75
CA ASP A 27 21.54 6.57 0.04
C ASP A 27 22.62 5.70 -0.62
N LYS A 28 22.35 5.20 -1.83
CA LYS A 28 23.25 4.27 -2.56
C LYS A 28 23.54 2.97 -1.79
N ALA A 29 22.76 2.63 -0.78
CA ALA A 29 22.86 1.39 -0.02
C ALA A 29 22.33 0.17 -0.80
N VAL A 30 21.42 0.40 -1.75
CA VAL A 30 20.86 -0.61 -2.66
C VAL A 30 20.76 -0.04 -4.07
N SER A 31 20.82 -0.91 -5.09
CA SER A 31 20.63 -0.50 -6.47
C SER A 31 19.15 -0.37 -6.84
N TRP A 32 18.81 0.48 -7.81
CA TRP A 32 17.44 0.59 -8.33
C TRP A 32 16.91 -0.71 -8.92
N GLY A 33 17.79 -1.57 -9.45
CA GLY A 33 17.42 -2.92 -9.90
C GLY A 33 16.94 -3.81 -8.74
N GLN A 34 17.60 -3.74 -7.59
CA GLN A 34 17.18 -4.45 -6.37
C GLN A 34 15.85 -3.89 -5.84
N VAL A 35 15.65 -2.57 -5.88
CA VAL A 35 14.37 -1.93 -5.53
C VAL A 35 13.23 -2.48 -6.39
N GLY A 36 13.39 -2.47 -7.71
CA GLY A 36 12.39 -2.98 -8.65
C GLY A 36 12.09 -4.47 -8.42
N LYS A 37 13.13 -5.29 -8.17
CA LYS A 37 12.95 -6.71 -7.85
C LYS A 37 12.13 -6.91 -6.58
N VAL A 38 12.44 -6.20 -5.50
CA VAL A 38 11.71 -6.30 -4.23
C VAL A 38 10.25 -5.85 -4.41
N TRP A 39 10.02 -4.74 -5.12
CA TRP A 39 8.67 -4.25 -5.39
C TRP A 39 7.85 -5.26 -6.19
N LEU A 40 8.43 -5.83 -7.25
CA LEU A 40 7.75 -6.84 -8.07
C LEU A 40 7.41 -8.10 -7.27
N VAL A 41 8.38 -8.66 -6.55
CA VAL A 41 8.15 -9.87 -5.73
C VAL A 41 7.11 -9.61 -4.65
N SER A 42 7.17 -8.45 -3.97
CA SER A 42 6.18 -8.08 -2.97
C SER A 42 4.79 -7.89 -3.58
N TYR A 43 4.70 -7.29 -4.76
CA TYR A 43 3.43 -7.07 -5.46
C TYR A 43 2.78 -8.40 -5.86
N LEU A 44 3.56 -9.33 -6.43
CA LEU A 44 3.09 -10.66 -6.78
C LEU A 44 2.70 -11.49 -5.55
N GLY A 45 3.49 -11.42 -4.47
CA GLY A 45 3.15 -12.07 -3.21
C GLY A 45 1.85 -11.55 -2.59
N ASN A 46 1.63 -10.23 -2.62
CA ASN A 46 0.37 -9.64 -2.19
C ASN A 46 -0.80 -10.07 -3.08
N PHE A 47 -0.60 -10.20 -4.39
CA PHE A 47 -1.64 -10.71 -5.29
C PHE A 47 -2.07 -12.12 -4.92
N VAL A 48 -1.11 -13.04 -4.74
CA VAL A 48 -1.40 -14.41 -4.30
C VAL A 48 -2.11 -14.40 -2.95
N GLY A 49 -1.63 -13.61 -1.99
CA GLY A 49 -2.27 -13.45 -0.68
C GLY A 49 -3.71 -12.93 -0.78
N CYS A 50 -3.97 -11.95 -1.64
CA CYS A 50 -5.32 -11.43 -1.89
C CYS A 50 -6.25 -12.48 -2.49
N VAL A 51 -5.76 -13.30 -3.44
CA VAL A 51 -6.55 -14.39 -4.03
C VAL A 51 -6.91 -15.42 -2.96
N VAL A 52 -5.93 -15.88 -2.18
CA VAL A 52 -6.16 -16.86 -1.10
C VAL A 52 -7.14 -16.31 -0.08
N PHE A 53 -6.95 -15.07 0.38
CA PHE A 53 -7.87 -14.41 1.30
C PHE A 53 -9.29 -14.33 0.73
N SER A 54 -9.44 -13.94 -0.53
CA SER A 54 -10.74 -13.83 -1.19
C SER A 54 -11.46 -15.18 -1.29
N LEU A 55 -10.73 -16.26 -1.58
CA LEU A 55 -11.29 -17.61 -1.61
C LEU A 55 -11.79 -18.03 -0.22
N ILE A 56 -11.00 -17.79 0.82
CA ILE A 56 -11.41 -18.08 2.21
C ILE A 56 -12.63 -17.25 2.59
N PHE A 57 -12.65 -15.96 2.24
CA PHE A 57 -13.76 -15.06 2.53
C PHE A 57 -15.07 -15.52 1.89
N VAL A 58 -15.02 -15.93 0.63
CA VAL A 58 -16.19 -16.49 -0.09
C VAL A 58 -16.61 -17.83 0.50
N ALA A 59 -15.66 -18.73 0.81
CA ALA A 59 -15.93 -20.01 1.44
C ALA A 59 -16.53 -19.88 2.85
N ALA A 60 -16.24 -18.80 3.55
CA ALA A 60 -16.85 -18.46 4.85
C ALA A 60 -18.31 -18.02 4.76
N GLY A 61 -18.95 -18.07 3.57
CA GLY A 61 -20.36 -17.75 3.40
C GLY A 61 -20.65 -16.24 3.24
N ALA A 62 -19.67 -15.46 2.81
CA ALA A 62 -19.81 -14.01 2.65
C ALA A 62 -20.68 -13.57 1.44
N SER A 63 -21.49 -14.47 0.89
CA SER A 63 -22.39 -14.18 -0.25
C SER A 63 -23.38 -13.03 0.02
N GLY A 64 -23.76 -12.79 1.29
CA GLY A 64 -24.61 -11.66 1.70
C GLY A 64 -23.96 -10.27 1.48
N THR A 65 -22.64 -10.22 1.21
CA THR A 65 -21.93 -8.94 0.94
C THR A 65 -21.85 -8.59 -0.55
N LYS A 66 -22.44 -9.40 -1.43
CA LYS A 66 -22.36 -9.26 -2.89
C LYS A 66 -22.79 -7.87 -3.38
N GLU A 67 -23.92 -7.37 -2.91
CA GLU A 67 -24.46 -6.06 -3.31
C GLU A 67 -23.55 -4.92 -2.87
N TYR A 68 -22.99 -5.02 -1.65
CA TYR A 68 -22.00 -4.05 -1.15
C TYR A 68 -20.78 -4.00 -2.07
N PHE A 69 -20.19 -5.18 -2.40
CA PHE A 69 -19.03 -5.24 -3.29
C PHE A 69 -19.35 -4.71 -4.69
N ALA A 70 -20.54 -5.02 -5.25
CA ALA A 70 -20.94 -4.52 -6.56
C ALA A 70 -20.99 -2.99 -6.59
N GLY A 71 -21.64 -2.35 -5.63
CA GLY A 71 -21.72 -0.89 -5.52
C GLY A 71 -20.35 -0.25 -5.25
N TYR A 72 -19.56 -0.83 -4.35
CA TYR A 72 -18.24 -0.34 -4.00
C TYR A 72 -17.28 -0.35 -5.19
N ILE A 73 -17.23 -1.45 -5.94
CA ILE A 73 -16.38 -1.58 -7.13
C ILE A 73 -16.84 -0.64 -8.24
N GLN A 74 -18.14 -0.54 -8.49
CA GLN A 74 -18.68 0.40 -9.48
C GLN A 74 -18.23 1.83 -9.17
N ASN A 75 -18.36 2.26 -7.91
CA ASN A 75 -17.92 3.58 -7.48
C ASN A 75 -16.42 3.78 -7.70
N LYS A 76 -15.58 2.78 -7.40
CA LYS A 76 -14.13 2.85 -7.62
C LYS A 76 -13.75 2.95 -9.10
N LEU A 77 -14.42 2.21 -9.96
CA LEU A 77 -14.12 2.18 -11.40
C LEU A 77 -14.62 3.45 -12.14
N THR A 78 -15.55 4.21 -11.54
CA THR A 78 -16.05 5.48 -12.09
C THR A 78 -15.24 6.71 -11.65
N ILE A 79 -14.26 6.57 -10.74
CA ILE A 79 -13.40 7.68 -10.34
C ILE A 79 -12.62 8.19 -11.57
N PRO A 80 -12.63 9.49 -11.87
CA PRO A 80 -11.79 10.08 -12.91
C PRO A 80 -10.30 9.76 -12.72
N VAL A 81 -9.58 9.53 -13.82
CA VAL A 81 -8.19 9.05 -13.81
C VAL A 81 -7.25 9.96 -13.02
N ASP A 82 -7.41 11.27 -13.19
CA ASP A 82 -6.65 12.31 -12.49
C ASP A 82 -6.91 12.26 -10.97
N GLN A 83 -8.18 12.18 -10.57
CA GLN A 83 -8.53 12.05 -9.16
C GLN A 83 -8.02 10.73 -8.56
N MET A 84 -8.16 9.61 -9.27
CA MET A 84 -7.66 8.31 -8.87
C MET A 84 -6.14 8.36 -8.64
N PHE A 85 -5.41 8.99 -9.54
CA PHE A 85 -3.97 9.16 -9.44
C PHE A 85 -3.58 9.97 -8.20
N PHE A 86 -4.17 11.16 -7.99
CA PHE A 86 -3.83 12.00 -6.83
C PHE A 86 -4.26 11.38 -5.51
N ARG A 87 -5.40 10.69 -5.45
CA ARG A 87 -5.80 9.90 -4.28
C ARG A 87 -4.79 8.80 -3.96
N ALA A 88 -4.23 8.15 -4.98
CA ALA A 88 -3.20 7.14 -4.80
C ALA A 88 -1.88 7.74 -4.30
N VAL A 89 -1.46 8.89 -4.84
CA VAL A 89 -0.26 9.60 -4.37
C VAL A 89 -0.39 9.96 -2.88
N LEU A 90 -1.50 10.57 -2.49
CA LEU A 90 -1.75 10.94 -1.09
C LEU A 90 -1.87 9.71 -0.19
N CYS A 91 -2.52 8.64 -0.65
CA CYS A 91 -2.63 7.40 0.12
C CYS A 91 -1.27 6.89 0.57
N ASN A 92 -0.36 6.67 -0.38
CA ASN A 92 0.92 6.08 -0.04
C ASN A 92 1.87 7.08 0.67
N PHE A 93 1.67 8.38 0.50
CA PHE A 93 2.32 9.37 1.36
C PHE A 93 1.96 9.14 2.84
N PHE A 94 0.67 9.00 3.18
CA PHE A 94 0.23 8.72 4.55
C PHE A 94 0.69 7.36 5.07
N VAL A 95 0.62 6.30 4.25
CA VAL A 95 1.11 4.97 4.62
C VAL A 95 2.61 5.01 4.94
N CYS A 96 3.40 5.64 4.09
CA CYS A 96 4.84 5.74 4.28
C CYS A 96 5.20 6.67 5.45
N LEU A 97 4.40 7.71 5.71
CA LEU A 97 4.53 8.57 6.88
C LEU A 97 4.30 7.77 8.17
N ALA A 98 3.27 6.91 8.21
CA ALA A 98 3.03 6.00 9.33
C ALA A 98 4.25 5.10 9.59
N VAL A 99 4.86 4.53 8.54
CA VAL A 99 6.07 3.71 8.63
C VAL A 99 7.26 4.53 9.13
N ALA A 100 7.46 5.73 8.60
CA ALA A 100 8.55 6.61 9.02
C ALA A 100 8.41 7.00 10.50
N CYS A 101 7.21 7.35 10.97
CA CYS A 101 6.93 7.64 12.37
C CYS A 101 7.13 6.40 13.25
N GLY A 102 6.64 5.23 12.81
CA GLY A 102 6.81 3.97 13.52
C GLY A 102 8.28 3.57 13.73
N THR A 103 9.18 4.02 12.84
CA THR A 103 10.62 3.74 12.94
C THR A 103 11.40 4.83 13.68
N LYS A 104 10.96 6.08 13.63
CA LYS A 104 11.72 7.25 14.16
C LYS A 104 11.24 7.74 15.51
N CYS A 105 9.97 7.59 15.86
CA CYS A 105 9.47 7.96 17.17
C CYS A 105 10.09 7.06 18.25
N LYS A 106 10.42 7.64 19.40
CA LYS A 106 11.00 6.90 20.54
C LYS A 106 9.92 6.29 21.42
N GLU A 107 8.86 7.04 21.66
CA GLU A 107 7.75 6.64 22.53
C GLU A 107 6.77 5.73 21.81
N GLU A 108 6.45 4.56 22.39
CA GLU A 108 5.55 3.56 21.79
C GLU A 108 4.12 4.11 21.59
N ALA A 109 3.63 4.91 22.54
CA ALA A 109 2.32 5.56 22.41
C ALA A 109 2.26 6.52 21.22
N ALA A 110 3.34 7.28 20.99
CA ALA A 110 3.44 8.17 19.84
C ALA A 110 3.48 7.39 18.51
N LYS A 111 4.22 6.27 18.46
CA LYS A 111 4.22 5.39 17.27
C LYS A 111 2.81 4.91 16.95
N PHE A 112 2.13 4.34 17.95
CA PHE A 112 0.78 3.81 17.79
C PHE A 112 -0.20 4.89 17.33
N LEU A 113 -0.20 6.05 17.99
CA LEU A 113 -1.09 7.17 17.67
C LEU A 113 -0.87 7.66 16.22
N MET A 114 0.38 7.84 15.81
CA MET A 114 0.72 8.29 14.45
C MET A 114 0.30 7.27 13.39
N ILE A 115 0.47 5.96 13.64
CA ILE A 115 0.00 4.91 12.73
C ILE A 115 -1.52 4.97 12.61
N VAL A 116 -2.24 5.05 13.72
CA VAL A 116 -3.72 5.12 13.72
C VAL A 116 -4.21 6.36 12.98
N ILE A 117 -3.64 7.54 13.26
CA ILE A 117 -4.03 8.78 12.57
C ILE A 117 -3.78 8.70 11.07
N CYS A 118 -2.60 8.26 10.64
CA CYS A 118 -2.26 8.17 9.22
C CYS A 118 -3.14 7.14 8.48
N ILE A 119 -3.34 5.96 9.07
CA ILE A 119 -4.15 4.90 8.44
C ILE A 119 -5.63 5.33 8.39
N SER A 120 -6.18 5.82 9.50
CA SER A 120 -7.56 6.32 9.53
C SER A 120 -7.76 7.49 8.56
N GLY A 121 -6.79 8.39 8.51
CA GLY A 121 -6.84 9.55 7.62
C GLY A 121 -6.98 9.14 6.15
N PHE A 122 -6.16 8.24 5.64
CA PHE A 122 -6.28 7.83 4.24
C PHE A 122 -7.54 6.99 3.97
N VAL A 123 -7.97 6.16 4.93
CA VAL A 123 -9.18 5.32 4.76
C VAL A 123 -10.43 6.19 4.72
N ILE A 124 -10.61 7.11 5.69
CA ILE A 124 -11.77 7.99 5.76
C ILE A 124 -11.83 8.95 4.55
N SER A 125 -10.67 9.41 4.07
CA SER A 125 -10.59 10.27 2.88
C SER A 125 -10.88 9.53 1.57
N GLY A 126 -11.06 8.21 1.58
CA GLY A 126 -11.32 7.42 0.38
C GLY A 126 -10.13 7.43 -0.59
N PHE A 127 -8.92 7.48 -0.07
CA PHE A 127 -7.71 7.42 -0.89
C PHE A 127 -7.47 6.02 -1.46
N GLU A 128 -6.74 5.96 -2.58
CA GLU A 128 -6.58 4.74 -3.37
C GLU A 128 -5.28 4.00 -3.04
N HIS A 129 -5.41 2.81 -2.44
CA HIS A 129 -4.28 1.94 -2.09
C HIS A 129 -4.24 0.71 -3.00
N CYS A 130 -3.13 0.48 -3.71
CA CYS A 130 -3.04 -0.59 -4.70
C CYS A 130 -3.29 -1.98 -4.11
N ILE A 131 -2.76 -2.31 -2.93
CA ILE A 131 -2.96 -3.63 -2.31
C ILE A 131 -4.39 -3.78 -1.76
N ALA A 132 -4.97 -2.73 -1.19
CA ALA A 132 -6.37 -2.75 -0.77
C ALA A 132 -7.32 -2.93 -1.98
N ASN A 133 -7.06 -2.22 -3.07
CA ASN A 133 -7.81 -2.40 -4.33
C ASN A 133 -7.62 -3.81 -4.89
N MET A 134 -6.42 -4.37 -4.83
CA MET A 134 -6.15 -5.75 -5.24
C MET A 134 -7.02 -6.74 -4.45
N ALA A 135 -7.09 -6.61 -3.12
CA ALA A 135 -7.92 -7.46 -2.27
C ALA A 135 -9.42 -7.29 -2.58
N THR A 136 -9.90 -6.06 -2.72
CA THR A 136 -11.32 -5.80 -3.01
C THR A 136 -11.71 -6.24 -4.42
N PHE A 137 -10.85 -6.04 -5.42
CA PHE A 137 -11.11 -6.49 -6.79
C PHE A 137 -11.08 -8.03 -6.91
N THR A 138 -10.13 -8.71 -6.27
CA THR A 138 -10.11 -10.18 -6.27
C THR A 138 -11.34 -10.76 -5.57
N THR A 139 -11.74 -10.21 -4.42
CA THR A 139 -12.95 -10.64 -3.72
C THR A 139 -14.20 -10.43 -4.59
N ALA A 140 -14.30 -9.26 -5.21
CA ALA A 140 -15.45 -8.93 -6.07
C ALA A 140 -15.54 -9.85 -7.29
N LEU A 141 -14.41 -10.24 -7.90
CA LEU A 141 -14.41 -11.18 -9.04
C LEU A 141 -15.02 -12.55 -8.69
N PHE A 142 -14.88 -13.01 -7.45
CA PHE A 142 -15.51 -14.25 -6.99
C PHE A 142 -16.98 -14.08 -6.60
N LEU A 143 -17.41 -12.88 -6.20
CA LEU A 143 -18.76 -12.63 -5.70
C LEU A 143 -19.72 -12.05 -6.76
N VAL A 144 -19.20 -11.20 -7.66
CA VAL A 144 -20.00 -10.38 -8.55
C VAL A 144 -19.71 -10.73 -10.01
N PRO A 145 -20.66 -11.30 -10.74
CA PRO A 145 -20.46 -11.58 -12.16
C PRO A 145 -20.48 -10.31 -13.02
N GLY A 146 -19.83 -10.35 -14.18
CA GLY A 146 -19.89 -9.29 -15.18
C GLY A 146 -19.02 -8.07 -14.91
N LEU A 147 -18.08 -8.13 -13.96
CA LEU A 147 -17.14 -7.05 -13.71
C LEU A 147 -16.10 -6.93 -14.83
N SER A 148 -15.75 -5.70 -15.20
CA SER A 148 -14.74 -5.43 -16.23
C SER A 148 -13.33 -5.60 -15.69
N ILE A 149 -12.69 -6.72 -16.02
CA ILE A 149 -11.29 -6.99 -15.65
C ILE A 149 -10.37 -5.91 -16.25
N GLY A 150 -10.62 -5.44 -17.48
CA GLY A 150 -9.82 -4.39 -18.10
C GLY A 150 -9.88 -3.07 -17.34
N ALA A 151 -11.06 -2.67 -16.82
CA ALA A 151 -11.19 -1.48 -15.99
C ALA A 151 -10.47 -1.63 -14.65
N MET A 152 -10.53 -2.81 -14.03
CA MET A 152 -9.79 -3.10 -12.79
C MET A 152 -8.27 -3.05 -13.00
N LEU A 153 -7.76 -3.64 -14.07
CA LEU A 153 -6.33 -3.60 -14.40
C LEU A 153 -5.85 -2.18 -14.68
N LYS A 154 -6.65 -1.38 -15.40
CA LYS A 154 -6.36 0.05 -15.61
C LYS A 154 -6.29 0.81 -14.29
N SER A 155 -7.28 0.62 -13.40
CA SER A 155 -7.28 1.22 -12.06
C SER A 155 -6.05 0.79 -11.26
N MET A 156 -5.74 -0.50 -11.23
CA MET A 156 -4.56 -1.02 -10.53
C MET A 156 -3.26 -0.39 -11.01
N LEU A 157 -3.09 -0.22 -12.33
CA LEU A 157 -1.90 0.41 -12.90
C LEU A 157 -1.75 1.87 -12.44
N ILE A 158 -2.83 2.66 -12.58
CA ILE A 158 -2.84 4.08 -12.20
C ILE A 158 -2.54 4.24 -10.71
N VAL A 159 -3.22 3.45 -9.87
CA VAL A 159 -3.07 3.51 -8.42
C VAL A 159 -1.68 3.05 -7.99
N THR A 160 -1.12 2.02 -8.63
CA THR A 160 0.24 1.56 -8.32
C THR A 160 1.28 2.62 -8.62
N ILE A 161 1.18 3.29 -9.78
CA ILE A 161 2.09 4.40 -10.14
C ILE A 161 1.95 5.55 -9.14
N GLY A 162 0.72 5.96 -8.81
CA GLY A 162 0.48 7.00 -7.82
C GLY A 162 1.05 6.65 -6.43
N ASN A 163 0.86 5.41 -5.98
CA ASN A 163 1.41 4.95 -4.70
C ASN A 163 2.96 4.98 -4.71
N ILE A 164 3.61 4.56 -5.80
CA ILE A 164 5.07 4.65 -5.91
C ILE A 164 5.54 6.09 -5.78
N ILE A 165 4.91 7.01 -6.48
CA ILE A 165 5.26 8.44 -6.44
C ILE A 165 5.05 9.02 -5.02
N GLY A 166 3.93 8.71 -4.37
CA GLY A 166 3.65 9.17 -3.02
C GLY A 166 4.70 8.75 -2.00
N GLY A 167 5.12 7.49 -2.03
CA GLY A 167 6.12 6.95 -1.09
C GLY A 167 7.55 7.30 -1.46
N ALA A 168 7.95 7.05 -2.71
CA ALA A 168 9.34 7.19 -3.13
C ALA A 168 9.74 8.64 -3.42
N VAL A 169 8.86 9.44 -4.01
CA VAL A 169 9.22 10.80 -4.42
C VAL A 169 8.80 11.82 -3.36
N LEU A 170 7.52 11.83 -2.94
CA LEU A 170 7.04 12.87 -2.03
C LEU A 170 7.53 12.69 -0.59
N LEU A 171 7.83 11.49 -0.14
CA LEU A 171 8.29 11.27 1.23
C LEU A 171 9.77 10.85 1.31
N ALA A 172 10.19 9.81 0.60
CA ALA A 172 11.54 9.28 0.76
C ALA A 172 12.62 10.30 0.35
N LEU A 173 12.42 10.99 -0.76
CA LEU A 173 13.41 11.95 -1.26
C LEU A 173 13.61 13.17 -0.35
N PRO A 174 12.56 13.88 0.13
CA PRO A 174 12.74 14.98 1.08
C PRO A 174 13.37 14.53 2.42
N LEU A 175 12.90 13.42 2.98
CA LEU A 175 13.47 12.90 4.24
C LEU A 175 14.93 12.51 4.11
N ARG A 176 15.32 11.98 2.97
CA ARG A 176 16.73 11.67 2.69
C ARG A 176 17.57 12.94 2.62
N LYS A 177 17.12 13.98 1.92
CA LYS A 177 17.83 15.28 1.87
C LYS A 177 18.02 15.86 3.27
N MET A 178 16.94 15.90 4.07
CA MET A 178 17.02 16.40 5.47
C MET A 178 17.94 15.57 6.36
N SER A 179 18.19 14.30 6.04
CA SER A 179 19.09 13.44 6.81
C SER A 179 20.55 13.59 6.36
N ALA A 180 20.82 14.05 5.14
CA ALA A 180 22.15 14.28 4.61
C ALA A 180 22.80 15.59 5.08
N ASP A 181 21.97 16.56 5.50
CA ASP A 181 22.39 17.86 5.97
C ASP A 181 22.71 17.90 7.48
N LYS A 182 22.68 16.73 8.15
CA LYS A 182 23.07 16.50 9.56
C LYS A 182 24.36 15.71 9.65
#